data_01a515cbab9df59c71faa42b522ff333
#
_entry.id   01a515cbab9df59c71faa42b522ff333
#
_cell.length_a   1.000
_cell.length_b   1.000
_cell.length_c   1.000
_cell.angle_alpha   90.00
_cell.angle_beta   90.00
_cell.angle_gamma   90.00
#
_symmetry.space_group_name_H-M   'P 1'
#
loop_
_entity.id
_entity.type
_entity.pdbx_description
1 polymer ?
#
loop_
_entity_poly.entity_id
_entity_poly.type
_entity_poly.pdbx_seq_one_letter_code
_entity_poly.pdbx_strand_id
1 'polypeptide(L)'
;IRERLPAHAFRARILDAVRANRVVVVAGATGCGKSTQIPQFLLEDAAARVVVTQPRRVAAVSLAERVHGERAERVALGEGSVGYSVRLDVRRSAATRLEFVTVGVLLRRLQRPDGLADVTHVVVDEAHERDVLTDFLLVALKTKTLPTTSVKLLVMSATLDAGLFASSFGGAAAVEIPGRLH
;
A
#
# COMPACT_ATOMS: atom_id res chain seq x y z
N ILE A 1 10.57 12.07 -14.59
CA ILE A 1 9.36 12.59 -13.90
C ILE A 1 9.23 11.97 -12.51
N ARG A 2 9.44 10.65 -12.32
CA ARG A 2 9.30 9.94 -11.02
C ARG A 2 10.22 10.51 -9.94
N GLU A 3 11.49 10.75 -10.25
CA GLU A 3 12.51 11.27 -9.33
C GLU A 3 12.23 12.69 -8.82
N ARG A 4 11.35 13.43 -9.50
CA ARG A 4 10.91 14.78 -9.10
C ARG A 4 9.74 14.78 -8.11
N LEU A 5 9.16 13.63 -7.82
CA LEU A 5 8.06 13.51 -6.85
C LEU A 5 8.62 13.60 -5.42
N PRO A 6 7.97 14.37 -4.51
CA PRO A 6 8.43 14.50 -3.14
C PRO A 6 8.68 13.16 -2.43
N ALA A 7 7.85 12.14 -2.67
CA ALA A 7 8.03 10.82 -2.08
C ALA A 7 9.38 10.19 -2.43
N HIS A 8 9.98 10.51 -3.59
CA HIS A 8 11.25 9.95 -4.01
C HIS A 8 12.43 10.44 -3.14
N ALA A 9 12.40 11.69 -2.70
CA ALA A 9 13.42 12.23 -1.79
C ALA A 9 13.39 11.54 -0.41
N PHE A 10 12.25 10.98 -0.02
CA PHE A 10 12.05 10.26 1.25
C PHE A 10 12.20 8.74 1.13
N ARG A 11 12.58 8.22 -0.05
CA ARG A 11 12.67 6.79 -0.34
C ARG A 11 13.50 6.03 0.71
N ALA A 12 14.73 6.46 0.98
CA ALA A 12 15.59 5.79 1.95
C ALA A 12 14.94 5.76 3.34
N ARG A 13 14.44 6.91 3.82
CA ARG A 13 13.79 7.03 5.14
C ARG A 13 12.56 6.12 5.25
N ILE A 14 11.75 6.00 4.19
CA ILE A 14 10.58 5.12 4.17
C ILE A 14 11.01 3.66 4.25
N LEU A 15 11.98 3.24 3.42
CA LEU A 15 12.45 1.86 3.42
C LEU A 15 13.11 1.48 4.74
N ASP A 16 13.88 2.36 5.36
CA ASP A 16 14.50 2.11 6.66
C ASP A 16 13.44 2.01 7.77
N ALA A 17 12.41 2.89 7.75
CA ALA A 17 11.29 2.77 8.68
C ALA A 17 10.55 1.43 8.52
N VAL A 18 10.30 0.99 7.28
CA VAL A 18 9.64 -0.30 7.00
C VAL A 18 10.50 -1.49 7.40
N ARG A 19 11.82 -1.42 7.22
CA ARG A 19 12.74 -2.48 7.68
C ARG A 19 12.70 -2.63 9.20
N ALA A 20 12.79 -1.50 9.91
CA ALA A 20 12.90 -1.46 11.37
C ALA A 20 11.56 -1.72 12.09
N ASN A 21 10.43 -1.46 11.46
CA ASN A 21 9.12 -1.49 12.12
C ASN A 21 8.13 -2.41 11.43
N ARG A 22 7.19 -2.91 12.22
CA ARG A 22 6.10 -3.75 11.77
C ARG A 22 4.95 -2.94 11.16
N VAL A 23 4.73 -1.75 11.70
CA VAL A 23 3.71 -0.81 11.25
C VAL A 23 4.37 0.54 11.02
N VAL A 24 4.12 1.12 9.86
CA VAL A 24 4.62 2.45 9.46
C VAL A 24 3.46 3.28 8.95
N VAL A 25 3.36 4.51 9.42
CA VAL A 25 2.41 5.51 8.90
C VAL A 25 3.16 6.48 8.01
N VAL A 26 2.68 6.68 6.79
CA VAL A 26 3.27 7.65 5.86
C VAL A 26 2.25 8.73 5.56
N ALA A 27 2.52 9.94 6.03
CA ALA A 27 1.70 11.12 5.76
C ALA A 27 2.35 12.00 4.69
N GLY A 28 1.53 12.65 3.89
CA GLY A 28 2.03 13.61 2.89
C GLY A 28 0.91 14.12 1.99
N ALA A 29 1.06 15.31 1.45
CA ALA A 29 0.05 15.95 0.61
C ALA A 29 -0.35 15.09 -0.60
N THR A 30 -1.57 15.27 -1.09
CA THR A 30 -2.05 14.65 -2.34
C THR A 30 -1.11 15.03 -3.49
N GLY A 31 -0.84 14.09 -4.38
CA GLY A 31 0.07 14.31 -5.52
C GLY A 31 1.57 14.23 -5.20
N CYS A 32 1.99 14.04 -3.94
CA CYS A 32 3.41 13.87 -3.60
C CYS A 32 4.01 12.53 -4.08
N GLY A 33 3.21 11.61 -4.62
CA GLY A 33 3.65 10.33 -5.19
C GLY A 33 3.53 9.14 -4.26
N LYS A 34 2.88 9.23 -3.10
CA LYS A 34 2.72 8.11 -2.16
C LYS A 34 2.17 6.85 -2.83
N SER A 35 0.98 6.96 -3.41
CA SER A 35 0.22 5.84 -3.99
C SER A 35 0.94 5.12 -5.13
N THR A 36 1.77 5.85 -5.89
CA THR A 36 2.50 5.29 -7.03
C THR A 36 3.92 4.86 -6.68
N GLN A 37 4.66 5.64 -5.87
CA GLN A 37 6.09 5.41 -5.66
C GLN A 37 6.37 4.47 -4.49
N ILE A 38 5.69 4.64 -3.34
CA ILE A 38 5.99 3.84 -2.15
C ILE A 38 5.81 2.35 -2.40
N PRO A 39 4.71 1.87 -3.03
CA PRO A 39 4.60 0.45 -3.36
C PRO A 39 5.73 -0.06 -4.25
N GLN A 40 6.25 0.77 -5.16
CA GLN A 40 7.37 0.40 -6.03
C GLN A 40 8.69 0.33 -5.27
N PHE A 41 8.91 1.19 -4.26
CA PHE A 41 10.10 1.11 -3.40
C PHE A 41 10.16 -0.23 -2.65
N LEU A 42 9.00 -0.72 -2.16
CA LEU A 42 8.93 -2.01 -1.48
C LEU A 42 9.34 -3.18 -2.38
N LEU A 43 9.11 -3.09 -3.69
CA LEU A 43 9.50 -4.13 -4.66
C LEU A 43 11.01 -4.22 -4.92
N GLU A 44 11.81 -3.30 -4.38
CA GLU A 44 13.28 -3.40 -4.44
C GLU A 44 13.80 -4.62 -3.67
N ASP A 45 13.09 -5.03 -2.63
CA ASP A 45 13.28 -6.36 -2.06
C ASP A 45 12.68 -7.40 -3.01
N ALA A 46 13.52 -8.30 -3.52
CA ALA A 46 13.11 -9.35 -4.46
C ALA A 46 12.05 -10.29 -3.87
N ALA A 47 12.04 -10.50 -2.56
CA ALA A 47 11.06 -11.32 -1.87
C ALA A 47 9.73 -10.59 -1.59
N ALA A 48 9.66 -9.27 -1.76
CA ALA A 48 8.47 -8.52 -1.42
C ALA A 48 7.27 -8.88 -2.33
N ARG A 49 6.15 -9.15 -1.69
CA ARG A 49 4.81 -9.27 -2.29
C ARG A 49 3.88 -8.28 -1.58
N VAL A 50 3.44 -7.29 -2.32
CA VAL A 50 2.77 -6.09 -1.81
C VAL A 50 1.34 -6.05 -2.27
N VAL A 51 0.40 -5.89 -1.33
CA VAL A 51 -1.01 -5.62 -1.63
C VAL A 51 -1.33 -4.19 -1.20
N VAL A 52 -1.84 -3.38 -2.12
CA VAL A 52 -2.24 -1.99 -1.89
C VAL A 52 -3.75 -1.87 -1.97
N THR A 53 -4.38 -1.38 -0.91
CA THR A 53 -5.82 -1.15 -0.96
C THR A 53 -6.16 0.27 -1.42
N GLN A 54 -7.24 0.35 -2.19
CA GLN A 54 -7.85 1.60 -2.62
C GLN A 54 -9.34 1.60 -2.25
N PRO A 55 -9.90 2.72 -1.81
CA PRO A 55 -11.33 2.80 -1.48
C PRO A 55 -12.21 2.59 -2.72
N ARG A 56 -11.75 3.06 -3.87
CA ARG A 56 -12.52 3.06 -5.12
C ARG A 56 -11.94 2.10 -6.16
N ARG A 57 -12.85 1.37 -6.84
CA ARG A 57 -12.49 0.46 -7.92
C ARG A 57 -11.67 1.13 -9.04
N VAL A 58 -12.11 2.30 -9.49
CA VAL A 58 -11.42 3.06 -10.55
C VAL A 58 -9.99 3.43 -10.12
N ALA A 59 -9.80 3.86 -8.87
CA ALA A 59 -8.48 4.20 -8.34
C ALA A 59 -7.53 2.98 -8.34
N ALA A 60 -8.00 1.82 -7.91
CA ALA A 60 -7.18 0.59 -7.92
C ALA A 60 -6.71 0.22 -9.33
N VAL A 61 -7.62 0.26 -10.31
CA VAL A 61 -7.29 -0.07 -11.72
C VAL A 61 -6.34 0.98 -12.30
N SER A 62 -6.66 2.27 -12.19
CA SER A 62 -5.82 3.36 -12.75
C SER A 62 -4.42 3.42 -12.14
N LEU A 63 -4.30 3.13 -10.83
CA LEU A 63 -2.98 3.05 -10.19
C LEU A 63 -2.17 1.85 -10.68
N ALA A 64 -2.81 0.69 -10.86
CA ALA A 64 -2.15 -0.47 -11.43
C ALA A 64 -1.65 -0.20 -12.85
N GLU A 65 -2.49 0.39 -13.72
CA GLU A 65 -2.13 0.78 -15.08
C GLU A 65 -0.98 1.79 -15.09
N ARG A 66 -1.06 2.81 -14.25
CA ARG A 66 -0.02 3.83 -14.14
C ARG A 66 1.31 3.25 -13.68
N VAL A 67 1.32 2.45 -12.62
CA VAL A 67 2.54 1.84 -12.08
C VAL A 67 3.14 0.84 -13.07
N HIS A 68 2.31 0.04 -13.75
CA HIS A 68 2.75 -0.85 -14.82
C HIS A 68 3.45 -0.05 -15.95
N GLY A 69 2.86 1.04 -16.42
CA GLY A 69 3.48 1.92 -17.42
C GLY A 69 4.76 2.59 -16.91
N GLU A 70 4.80 3.02 -15.65
CA GLU A 70 6.01 3.60 -15.04
C GLU A 70 7.17 2.60 -14.92
N ARG A 71 6.86 1.30 -14.77
CA ARG A 71 7.86 0.22 -14.72
C ARG A 71 8.32 -0.24 -16.10
N ALA A 72 7.63 0.21 -17.17
CA ALA A 72 7.92 -0.14 -18.56
C ALA A 72 8.00 -1.68 -18.77
N GLU A 73 7.13 -2.44 -18.11
CA GLU A 73 7.06 -3.88 -18.28
C GLU A 73 6.62 -4.23 -19.72
N ARG A 74 7.32 -5.19 -20.34
CA ARG A 74 7.07 -5.58 -21.75
C ARG A 74 5.90 -6.54 -21.95
N VAL A 75 5.30 -6.98 -20.86
CA VAL A 75 4.14 -7.89 -20.82
C VAL A 75 2.87 -7.12 -20.47
N ALA A 76 1.71 -7.70 -20.72
CA ALA A 76 0.45 -7.05 -20.38
C ALA A 76 0.27 -6.90 -18.85
N LEU A 77 -0.55 -5.93 -18.44
CA LEU A 77 -0.89 -5.73 -17.03
C LEU A 77 -1.51 -7.01 -16.45
N GLY A 78 -0.94 -7.48 -15.34
CA GLY A 78 -1.31 -8.72 -14.68
C GLY A 78 -0.48 -9.95 -15.10
N GLU A 79 0.26 -9.88 -16.19
CA GLU A 79 1.19 -10.94 -16.60
C GLU A 79 2.58 -10.76 -15.99
N GLY A 80 2.94 -9.52 -15.65
CA GLY A 80 4.19 -9.13 -15.02
C GLY A 80 4.11 -8.92 -13.51
N SER A 81 4.97 -8.05 -12.99
CA SER A 81 5.08 -7.79 -11.56
C SER A 81 3.93 -6.97 -10.98
N VAL A 82 3.14 -6.27 -11.80
CA VAL A 82 2.02 -5.42 -11.38
C VAL A 82 0.70 -6.01 -11.84
N GLY A 83 -0.29 -5.99 -10.96
CA GLY A 83 -1.64 -6.43 -11.25
C GLY A 83 -2.69 -5.76 -10.36
N TYR A 84 -3.94 -6.13 -10.55
CA TYR A 84 -5.03 -5.68 -9.70
C TYR A 84 -6.10 -6.75 -9.52
N SER A 85 -6.87 -6.62 -8.44
CA SER A 85 -8.09 -7.39 -8.22
C SER A 85 -9.18 -6.48 -7.65
N VAL A 86 -10.22 -6.29 -8.41
CA VAL A 86 -11.43 -5.58 -8.00
C VAL A 86 -12.64 -6.46 -8.20
N ARG A 87 -13.81 -6.07 -7.71
CA ARG A 87 -15.02 -6.86 -7.84
C ARG A 87 -15.31 -7.13 -9.33
N LEU A 88 -15.42 -8.42 -9.70
CA LEU A 88 -15.72 -8.93 -11.04
C LEU A 88 -14.64 -8.65 -12.11
N ASP A 89 -13.46 -8.15 -11.72
CA ASP A 89 -12.39 -7.90 -12.66
C ASP A 89 -11.03 -8.14 -11.99
N VAL A 90 -10.27 -9.10 -12.51
CA VAL A 90 -8.99 -9.53 -11.95
C VAL A 90 -7.96 -9.64 -13.06
N ARG A 91 -6.84 -8.92 -12.91
CA ARG A 91 -5.67 -9.06 -13.77
C ARG A 91 -4.44 -9.27 -12.91
N ARG A 92 -4.13 -10.52 -12.65
CA ARG A 92 -2.94 -10.94 -11.89
C ARG A 92 -2.53 -12.36 -12.30
N SER A 93 -1.26 -12.67 -12.07
CA SER A 93 -0.67 -14.01 -12.29
C SER A 93 0.24 -14.39 -11.12
N ALA A 94 0.90 -15.53 -11.22
CA ALA A 94 1.93 -15.94 -10.25
C ALA A 94 3.14 -14.99 -10.22
N ALA A 95 3.39 -14.26 -11.33
CA ALA A 95 4.46 -13.27 -11.42
C ALA A 95 4.12 -11.93 -10.70
N THR A 96 2.84 -11.70 -10.36
CA THR A 96 2.40 -10.46 -9.74
C THR A 96 2.95 -10.33 -8.32
N ARG A 97 3.73 -9.29 -8.09
CA ARG A 97 4.37 -8.95 -6.81
C ARG A 97 3.78 -7.69 -6.19
N LEU A 98 3.14 -6.84 -6.97
CA LEU A 98 2.41 -5.66 -6.53
C LEU A 98 0.98 -5.73 -7.05
N GLU A 99 0.04 -5.83 -6.14
CA GLU A 99 -1.36 -5.97 -6.48
C GLU A 99 -2.17 -4.82 -5.88
N PHE A 100 -2.88 -4.09 -6.73
CA PHE A 100 -3.84 -3.08 -6.30
C PHE A 100 -5.23 -3.70 -6.15
N VAL A 101 -5.84 -3.53 -4.99
CA VAL A 101 -7.14 -4.13 -4.69
C VAL A 101 -8.11 -3.12 -4.08
N THR A 102 -9.40 -3.37 -4.15
CA THR A 102 -10.33 -2.61 -3.31
C THR A 102 -10.33 -3.14 -1.87
N VAL A 103 -10.65 -2.27 -0.91
CA VAL A 103 -10.76 -2.65 0.51
C VAL A 103 -11.63 -3.89 0.71
N GLY A 104 -12.79 -3.96 0.04
CA GLY A 104 -13.68 -5.11 0.14
C GLY A 104 -13.10 -6.43 -0.39
N VAL A 105 -12.20 -6.38 -1.39
CA VAL A 105 -11.49 -7.57 -1.87
C VAL A 105 -10.51 -8.07 -0.82
N LEU A 106 -9.74 -7.18 -0.20
CA LEU A 106 -8.81 -7.57 0.87
C LEU A 106 -9.54 -8.10 2.10
N LEU A 107 -10.62 -7.45 2.53
CA LEU A 107 -11.45 -7.95 3.63
C LEU A 107 -11.96 -9.37 3.39
N ARG A 108 -12.38 -9.68 2.16
CA ARG A 108 -12.79 -11.04 1.78
C ARG A 108 -11.62 -12.03 1.83
N ARG A 109 -10.40 -11.62 1.43
CA ARG A 109 -9.21 -12.46 1.56
C ARG A 109 -8.88 -12.77 3.01
N LEU A 110 -9.00 -11.79 3.92
CA LEU A 110 -8.75 -11.98 5.36
C LEU A 110 -9.71 -12.96 6.04
N GLN A 111 -10.83 -13.32 5.41
CA GLN A 111 -11.75 -14.35 5.91
C GLN A 111 -11.23 -15.77 5.64
N ARG A 112 -10.22 -15.94 4.79
CA ARG A 112 -9.62 -17.23 4.45
C ARG A 112 -8.35 -17.44 5.27
N PRO A 113 -8.07 -18.66 5.75
CA PRO A 113 -6.85 -18.93 6.53
C PRO A 113 -5.57 -18.58 5.77
N ASP A 114 -5.55 -18.77 4.45
CA ASP A 114 -4.43 -18.56 3.55
C ASP A 114 -4.46 -17.21 2.80
N GLY A 115 -5.39 -16.33 3.17
CA GLY A 115 -5.68 -15.10 2.41
C GLY A 115 -4.51 -14.14 2.21
N LEU A 116 -3.51 -14.20 3.10
CA LEU A 116 -2.26 -13.43 3.02
C LEU A 116 -1.00 -14.30 3.11
N ALA A 117 -1.07 -15.59 2.82
CA ALA A 117 0.03 -16.52 3.02
C ALA A 117 1.30 -16.14 2.23
N ASP A 118 1.15 -15.54 1.06
CA ASP A 118 2.24 -15.08 0.20
C ASP A 118 2.49 -13.57 0.26
N VAL A 119 1.75 -12.82 1.12
CA VAL A 119 1.86 -11.37 1.22
C VAL A 119 2.86 -10.97 2.29
N THR A 120 3.82 -10.13 1.94
CA THR A 120 4.81 -9.58 2.88
C THR A 120 4.42 -8.20 3.40
N HIS A 121 3.76 -7.41 2.57
CA HIS A 121 3.38 -6.03 2.90
C HIS A 121 1.93 -5.75 2.49
N VAL A 122 1.17 -5.18 3.41
CA VAL A 122 -0.13 -4.58 3.15
C VAL A 122 0.00 -3.07 3.25
N VAL A 123 -0.43 -2.37 2.23
CA VAL A 123 -0.48 -0.91 2.18
C VAL A 123 -1.94 -0.48 2.16
N VAL A 124 -2.38 0.22 3.19
CA VAL A 124 -3.71 0.83 3.25
C VAL A 124 -3.58 2.29 2.82
N ASP A 125 -4.01 2.57 1.59
CA ASP A 125 -3.92 3.91 1.02
C ASP A 125 -5.21 4.70 1.26
N GLU A 126 -5.10 6.04 1.20
CA GLU A 126 -6.18 7.00 1.41
C GLU A 126 -6.90 6.82 2.77
N ALA A 127 -6.16 6.41 3.82
CA ALA A 127 -6.74 6.13 5.14
C ALA A 127 -7.45 7.35 5.77
N HIS A 128 -7.14 8.57 5.33
CA HIS A 128 -7.78 9.80 5.78
C HIS A 128 -9.23 9.96 5.29
N GLU A 129 -9.67 9.22 4.27
CA GLU A 129 -11.08 9.25 3.84
C GLU A 129 -12.01 8.68 4.92
N ARG A 130 -11.48 7.89 5.88
CA ARG A 130 -12.19 7.36 7.05
C ARG A 130 -13.50 6.64 6.68
N ASP A 131 -13.53 5.97 5.51
CA ASP A 131 -14.69 5.15 5.17
C ASP A 131 -14.78 3.91 6.08
N VAL A 132 -16.01 3.45 6.31
CA VAL A 132 -16.31 2.35 7.26
C VAL A 132 -15.53 1.07 6.94
N LEU A 133 -15.36 0.74 5.65
CA LEU A 133 -14.65 -0.49 5.26
C LEU A 133 -13.16 -0.36 5.52
N THR A 134 -12.57 0.81 5.29
CA THR A 134 -11.15 1.08 5.58
C THR A 134 -10.89 1.03 7.09
N ASP A 135 -11.73 1.66 7.90
CA ASP A 135 -11.61 1.60 9.37
C ASP A 135 -11.77 0.16 9.87
N PHE A 136 -12.74 -0.59 9.35
CA PHE A 136 -12.91 -2.00 9.68
C PHE A 136 -11.71 -2.86 9.25
N LEU A 137 -11.13 -2.59 8.06
CA LEU A 137 -9.92 -3.27 7.59
C LEU A 137 -8.74 -3.02 8.54
N LEU A 138 -8.52 -1.76 8.96
CA LEU A 138 -7.45 -1.41 9.89
C LEU A 138 -7.61 -2.15 11.24
N VAL A 139 -8.82 -2.24 11.76
CA VAL A 139 -9.12 -3.02 12.97
C VAL A 139 -8.83 -4.51 12.76
N ALA A 140 -9.27 -5.10 11.64
CA ALA A 140 -9.03 -6.50 11.33
C ALA A 140 -7.53 -6.80 11.16
N LEU A 141 -6.79 -5.94 10.49
CA LEU A 141 -5.33 -6.06 10.35
C LEU A 141 -4.64 -5.99 11.71
N LYS A 142 -5.02 -5.02 12.56
CA LYS A 142 -4.46 -4.86 13.90
C LYS A 142 -4.71 -6.05 14.80
N THR A 143 -5.95 -6.54 14.84
CA THR A 143 -6.38 -7.53 15.85
C THR A 143 -6.18 -8.98 15.42
N LYS A 144 -6.21 -9.26 14.12
CA LYS A 144 -6.11 -10.62 13.59
C LYS A 144 -4.82 -10.86 12.81
N THR A 145 -4.46 -9.98 11.90
CA THR A 145 -3.34 -10.23 10.98
C THR A 145 -1.98 -9.99 11.62
N LEU A 146 -1.78 -8.82 12.20
CA LEU A 146 -0.49 -8.49 12.83
C LEU A 146 -0.06 -9.45 13.94
N PRO A 147 -0.94 -9.95 14.84
CA PRO A 147 -0.53 -10.91 15.87
C PRO A 147 -0.15 -12.29 15.34
N THR A 148 -0.70 -12.71 14.19
CA THR A 148 -0.62 -14.10 13.70
C THR A 148 0.26 -14.30 12.48
N THR A 149 0.75 -13.22 11.85
CA THR A 149 1.55 -13.29 10.63
C THR A 149 2.81 -12.44 10.74
N SER A 150 3.73 -12.54 9.78
CA SER A 150 4.90 -11.65 9.64
C SER A 150 4.63 -10.44 8.73
N VAL A 151 3.43 -10.25 8.25
CA VAL A 151 3.04 -9.15 7.35
C VAL A 151 3.38 -7.80 7.97
N LYS A 152 3.96 -6.91 7.19
CA LYS A 152 4.18 -5.50 7.53
C LYS A 152 3.03 -4.66 7.03
N LEU A 153 2.62 -3.68 7.82
CA LEU A 153 1.52 -2.76 7.50
C LEU A 153 2.05 -1.35 7.26
N LEU A 154 1.70 -0.78 6.11
CA LEU A 154 1.87 0.63 5.84
C LEU A 154 0.49 1.29 5.77
N VAL A 155 0.32 2.39 6.49
CA VAL A 155 -0.88 3.23 6.41
C VAL A 155 -0.50 4.54 5.75
N MET A 156 -1.11 4.86 4.61
CA MET A 156 -0.83 6.10 3.87
C MET A 156 -2.00 7.07 3.98
N SER A 157 -1.69 8.33 4.28
CA SER A 157 -2.67 9.39 4.49
C SER A 157 -2.25 10.69 3.80
N ALA A 158 -3.22 11.47 3.33
CA ALA A 158 -2.95 12.81 2.77
C ALA A 158 -2.84 13.89 3.85
N THR A 159 -3.29 13.65 5.06
CA THR A 159 -3.35 14.62 6.14
C THR A 159 -2.32 14.32 7.23
N LEU A 160 -2.08 15.33 8.11
CA LEU A 160 -1.21 15.25 9.27
C LEU A 160 -1.74 14.34 10.40
N ASP A 161 -2.82 13.60 10.18
CA ASP A 161 -3.37 12.62 11.12
C ASP A 161 -2.48 11.38 11.34
N ALA A 162 -1.23 11.47 10.90
CA ALA A 162 -0.22 10.44 11.15
C ALA A 162 -0.12 10.07 12.65
N GLY A 163 -0.24 11.07 13.53
CA GLY A 163 -0.23 10.86 14.97
C GLY A 163 -1.40 10.02 15.47
N LEU A 164 -2.60 10.23 14.94
CA LEU A 164 -3.79 9.45 15.29
C LEU A 164 -3.63 7.97 14.88
N PHE A 165 -3.18 7.73 13.65
CA PHE A 165 -2.93 6.36 13.18
C PHE A 165 -1.76 5.73 13.93
N ALA A 166 -0.66 6.46 14.16
CA ALA A 166 0.51 5.96 14.89
C ALA A 166 0.13 5.55 16.33
N SER A 167 -0.63 6.38 17.04
CA SER A 167 -1.10 6.08 18.40
C SER A 167 -2.05 4.88 18.42
N SER A 168 -2.94 4.77 17.42
CA SER A 168 -3.85 3.63 17.27
C SER A 168 -3.13 2.30 17.10
N PHE A 169 -1.91 2.30 16.59
CA PHE A 169 -1.05 1.12 16.43
C PHE A 169 0.09 1.05 17.46
N GLY A 170 -0.11 1.62 18.67
CA GLY A 170 0.82 1.49 19.78
C GLY A 170 2.13 2.27 19.61
N GLY A 171 2.10 3.42 18.93
CA GLY A 171 3.27 4.24 18.69
C GLY A 171 4.03 3.82 17.43
N ALA A 172 3.32 3.43 16.37
CA ALA A 172 3.93 3.09 15.09
C ALA A 172 4.82 4.21 14.54
N ALA A 173 5.89 3.83 13.85
CA ALA A 173 6.79 4.80 13.21
C ALA A 173 6.05 5.65 12.18
N ALA A 174 6.28 6.96 12.20
CA ALA A 174 5.68 7.90 11.27
C ALA A 174 6.75 8.54 10.36
N VAL A 175 6.44 8.62 9.07
CA VAL A 175 7.24 9.34 8.07
C VAL A 175 6.36 10.40 7.43
N GLU A 176 6.73 11.66 7.59
CA GLU A 176 6.02 12.77 6.97
C GLU A 176 6.77 13.24 5.72
N ILE A 177 6.05 13.34 4.62
CA ILE A 177 6.53 13.86 3.34
C ILE A 177 5.96 15.27 3.20
N PRO A 178 6.77 16.32 3.30
CA PRO A 178 6.30 17.68 3.16
C PRO A 178 5.67 17.89 1.79
N GLY A 179 4.56 18.65 1.74
CA GLY A 179 3.96 19.10 0.50
C GLY A 179 4.95 20.01 -0.27
N ARG A 180 4.76 20.13 -1.58
CA ARG A 180 5.45 21.19 -2.32
C ARG A 180 4.95 22.54 -1.81
N LEU A 181 5.86 23.35 -1.28
CA LEU A 181 5.63 24.78 -1.16
C LEU A 181 5.61 25.31 -2.60
N HIS A 182 4.46 25.79 -3.04
CA HIS A 182 4.31 26.52 -4.32
C HIS A 182 4.74 27.96 -4.12
#